data_3abfc9534520038ebbcfe142da00181d
#
_entry.id   3abfc9534520038ebbcfe142da00181d
#
_cell.length_a   1.000
_cell.length_b   1.000
_cell.length_c   1.000
_cell.angle_alpha   90.00
_cell.angle_beta   90.00
_cell.angle_gamma   90.00
#
_symmetry.space_group_name_H-M   'P 1'
#
loop_
_entity.id
_entity.type
_entity.pdbx_description
1 polymer ?
#
loop_
_entity_poly.entity_id
_entity_poly.type
_entity_poly.pdbx_seq_one_letter_code
_entity_poly.pdbx_strand_id
1 'polypeptide(L)'
;MNDLISLQTTNEGVTVSARELYEKLSITDRFNRWFERMKAYGFEENTDFTGVKSSTLVNNGAKLELQDYALTLDTAKQICMLQRSEKGRIFREYFIQVEKDWNSPEKVMARALSIANHTIDTL
;
A
#
# COMPACT_ATOMS: atom_id res chain seq x y z
N MET A 1 0.73 -9.89 -15.97
CA MET A 1 0.08 -8.60 -15.70
C MET A 1 1.14 -7.59 -15.30
N ASN A 2 1.06 -6.40 -15.84
CA ASN A 2 2.00 -5.35 -15.47
C ASN A 2 1.60 -4.77 -14.12
N ASP A 3 2.57 -4.68 -13.23
CA ASP A 3 2.32 -4.07 -11.93
C ASP A 3 2.25 -2.56 -12.10
N LEU A 4 1.12 -1.97 -11.73
CA LEU A 4 0.90 -0.53 -11.83
C LEU A 4 1.58 0.22 -10.69
N ILE A 5 1.81 -0.45 -9.58
CA ILE A 5 2.40 0.14 -8.37
C ILE A 5 3.05 -0.99 -7.57
N SER A 6 4.09 -0.66 -6.81
CA SER A 6 4.77 -1.65 -5.98
C SER A 6 3.92 -2.06 -4.79
N LEU A 7 3.90 -3.35 -4.49
CA LEU A 7 3.15 -3.90 -3.38
C LEU A 7 4.10 -4.58 -2.41
N GLN A 8 3.86 -4.42 -1.11
CA GLN A 8 4.57 -5.15 -0.07
C GLN A 8 3.66 -6.26 0.42
N THR A 9 4.13 -7.50 0.29
CA THR A 9 3.32 -8.67 0.62
C THR A 9 3.93 -9.43 1.79
N THR A 10 3.12 -9.68 2.81
CA THR A 10 3.51 -10.48 3.96
C THR A 10 2.43 -11.52 4.20
N ASN A 11 2.65 -12.43 5.17
CA ASN A 11 1.61 -13.40 5.54
C ASN A 11 0.37 -12.72 6.14
N GLU A 12 0.52 -11.49 6.60
CA GLU A 12 -0.58 -10.73 7.22
C GLU A 12 -1.41 -9.96 6.20
N GLY A 13 -0.85 -9.67 5.02
CA GLY A 13 -1.60 -8.94 4.01
C GLY A 13 -0.70 -8.22 3.02
N VAL A 14 -1.33 -7.36 2.24
CA VAL A 14 -0.68 -6.57 1.22
C VAL A 14 -0.75 -5.11 1.64
N THR A 15 0.36 -4.39 1.51
CA THR A 15 0.39 -2.95 1.78
C THR A 15 0.91 -2.18 0.59
N VAL A 16 0.58 -0.89 0.55
CA VAL A 16 0.91 0.02 -0.54
C VAL A 16 1.54 1.27 0.06
N SER A 17 2.64 1.76 -0.53
CA SER A 17 3.23 3.02 -0.10
C SER A 17 2.31 4.19 -0.44
N ALA A 18 2.02 5.02 0.55
CA ALA A 18 1.19 6.21 0.34
C ALA A 18 1.87 7.20 -0.61
N ARG A 19 3.19 7.37 -0.51
CA ARG A 19 3.91 8.28 -1.41
C ARG A 19 3.90 7.78 -2.83
N GLU A 20 4.08 6.47 -3.04
CA GLU A 20 4.02 5.91 -4.38
C GLU A 20 2.63 6.07 -4.99
N LEU A 21 1.59 5.80 -4.21
CA LEU A 21 0.22 5.99 -4.66
C LEU A 21 -0.05 7.46 -5.00
N TYR A 22 0.43 8.37 -4.15
CA TYR A 22 0.34 9.80 -4.37
C TYR A 22 0.94 10.21 -5.73
N GLU A 23 2.13 9.68 -6.02
CA GLU A 23 2.79 9.97 -7.31
C GLU A 23 2.03 9.36 -8.49
N LYS A 24 1.59 8.12 -8.36
CA LYS A 24 0.88 7.42 -9.44
C LYS A 24 -0.47 8.05 -9.73
N LEU A 25 -1.12 8.63 -8.73
CA LEU A 25 -2.39 9.33 -8.91
C LEU A 25 -2.20 10.74 -9.48
N SER A 26 -0.96 11.19 -9.64
CA SER A 26 -0.63 12.53 -10.16
C SER A 26 -1.25 13.65 -9.33
N ILE A 27 -1.19 13.50 -8.03
CA ILE A 27 -1.70 14.53 -7.11
C ILE A 27 -0.78 15.75 -7.20
N THR A 28 -1.36 16.93 -7.35
CA THR A 28 -0.59 18.15 -7.51
C THR A 28 -0.30 18.90 -6.21
N ASP A 29 -1.03 18.58 -5.16
CA ASP A 29 -0.83 19.18 -3.85
C ASP A 29 0.39 18.54 -3.18
N ARG A 30 0.89 19.14 -2.11
CA ARG A 30 2.00 18.57 -1.33
C ARG A 30 1.54 17.31 -0.64
N PHE A 31 2.43 16.32 -0.55
CA PHE A 31 2.12 15.02 0.03
C PHE A 31 1.55 15.15 1.45
N ASN A 32 2.20 15.90 2.31
CA ASN A 32 1.75 16.00 3.71
C ASN A 32 0.36 16.62 3.81
N ARG A 33 0.07 17.64 3.01
CA ARG A 33 -1.25 18.27 2.99
C ARG A 33 -2.30 17.31 2.46
N TRP A 34 -1.98 16.64 1.37
CA TRP A 34 -2.89 15.68 0.77
C TRP A 34 -3.20 14.53 1.73
N PHE A 35 -2.16 13.98 2.38
CA PHE A 35 -2.35 12.85 3.27
C PHE A 35 -3.16 13.25 4.51
N GLU A 36 -2.95 14.47 5.03
CA GLU A 36 -3.76 14.97 6.13
C GLU A 36 -5.24 15.06 5.75
N ARG A 37 -5.54 15.47 4.50
CA ARG A 37 -6.91 15.47 4.00
C ARG A 37 -7.48 14.06 3.95
N MET A 38 -6.67 13.10 3.52
CA MET A 38 -7.13 11.71 3.46
C MET A 38 -7.42 11.18 4.85
N LYS A 39 -6.54 11.45 5.81
CA LYS A 39 -6.76 11.02 7.19
C LYS A 39 -8.06 11.59 7.77
N ALA A 40 -8.43 12.80 7.36
CA ALA A 40 -9.63 13.46 7.86
C ALA A 40 -10.92 12.72 7.49
N TYR A 41 -10.86 11.80 6.53
CA TYR A 41 -12.01 10.96 6.20
C TYR A 41 -12.24 9.82 7.22
N GLY A 42 -11.35 9.68 8.20
CA GLY A 42 -11.55 8.73 9.28
C GLY A 42 -10.61 7.52 9.29
N PHE A 43 -9.53 7.57 8.54
CA PHE A 43 -8.54 6.48 8.58
C PHE A 43 -7.74 6.55 9.87
N GLU A 44 -7.52 5.38 10.48
CA GLU A 44 -6.85 5.29 11.77
C GLU A 44 -5.45 4.71 11.64
N GLU A 45 -4.50 5.34 12.32
CA GLU A 45 -3.12 4.87 12.37
C GLU A 45 -3.06 3.48 13.04
N ASN A 46 -2.20 2.62 12.51
CA ASN A 46 -2.00 1.24 12.96
C ASN A 46 -3.19 0.31 12.71
N THR A 47 -4.24 0.80 12.06
CA THR A 47 -5.36 -0.02 11.59
C THR A 47 -5.46 0.06 10.09
N ASP A 48 -5.58 1.27 9.56
CA ASP A 48 -5.73 1.52 8.12
C ASP A 48 -4.40 1.84 7.45
N PHE A 49 -3.48 2.42 8.20
CA PHE A 49 -2.13 2.74 7.72
C PHE A 49 -1.16 2.70 8.88
N THR A 50 0.13 2.52 8.55
CA THR A 50 1.20 2.51 9.55
C THR A 50 2.30 3.44 9.06
N GLY A 51 2.81 4.30 9.95
CA GLY A 51 3.92 5.18 9.61
C GLY A 51 5.18 4.37 9.37
N VAL A 52 5.86 4.66 8.27
CA VAL A 52 7.14 4.05 7.94
C VAL A 52 8.09 5.14 7.45
N LYS A 53 9.37 4.86 7.48
CA LYS A 53 10.36 5.79 6.96
C LYS A 53 10.98 5.20 5.72
N SER A 54 11.07 6.03 4.68
CA SER A 54 11.78 5.67 3.46
C SER A 54 12.95 6.63 3.29
N SER A 55 13.88 6.31 2.41
CA SER A 55 15.00 7.18 2.14
C SER A 55 15.16 7.38 0.65
N THR A 56 15.65 8.55 0.28
CA THR A 56 15.94 8.87 -1.11
C THR A 56 17.31 9.57 -1.16
N LEU A 57 17.97 9.42 -2.30
CA LEU A 57 19.26 10.11 -2.51
C LEU A 57 18.98 11.55 -2.96
N VAL A 58 19.78 12.46 -2.43
CA VAL A 58 19.73 13.84 -2.86
C VAL A 58 20.99 14.13 -3.69
N ASN A 59 21.06 15.34 -4.29
CA ASN A 59 22.07 15.68 -5.29
C ASN A 59 23.52 15.50 -4.83
N ASN A 60 23.78 15.61 -3.54
CA ASN A 60 25.15 15.46 -3.00
C ASN A 60 25.47 14.02 -2.57
N GLY A 61 24.60 13.06 -2.90
CA GLY A 61 24.80 11.66 -2.54
C GLY A 61 24.35 11.31 -1.12
N ALA A 62 23.93 12.26 -0.33
CA ALA A 62 23.41 12.00 1.00
C ALA A 62 22.03 11.37 0.92
N LYS A 63 21.65 10.65 1.98
CA LYS A 63 20.29 10.07 2.08
C LYS A 63 19.40 11.01 2.85
N LEU A 64 18.21 11.27 2.29
CA LEU A 64 17.17 12.04 2.95
C LEU A 64 16.09 11.07 3.43
N GLU A 65 15.79 11.07 4.72
CA GLU A 65 14.69 10.30 5.27
C GLU A 65 13.37 10.98 4.98
N LEU A 66 12.40 10.20 4.49
CA LEU A 66 11.08 10.70 4.19
C LEU A 66 10.05 9.94 5.02
N GLN A 67 9.09 10.66 5.55
CA GLN A 67 7.94 10.03 6.19
C GLN A 67 7.04 9.45 5.11
N ASP A 68 6.73 8.17 5.24
CA ASP A 68 5.79 7.49 4.36
C ASP A 68 4.80 6.72 5.23
N TYR A 69 3.84 6.09 4.59
CA TYR A 69 2.84 5.30 5.29
C TYR A 69 2.56 4.05 4.47
N ALA A 70 2.50 2.92 5.16
CA ALA A 70 2.08 1.66 4.54
C ALA A 70 0.56 1.58 4.67
N LEU A 71 -0.13 1.59 3.55
CA LEU A 71 -1.60 1.56 3.51
C LEU A 71 -2.07 0.12 3.34
N THR A 72 -3.17 -0.24 4.01
CA THR A 72 -3.83 -1.50 3.71
C THR A 72 -4.45 -1.41 2.31
N LEU A 73 -4.74 -2.55 1.69
CA LEU A 73 -5.42 -2.55 0.38
C LEU A 73 -6.75 -1.83 0.44
N ASP A 74 -7.51 -2.05 1.51
CA ASP A 74 -8.80 -1.41 1.67
C ASP A 74 -8.66 0.11 1.73
N THR A 75 -7.69 0.60 2.49
CA THR A 75 -7.42 2.03 2.59
C THR A 75 -7.00 2.60 1.24
N ALA A 76 -6.12 1.90 0.52
CA ALA A 76 -5.68 2.33 -0.81
C ALA A 76 -6.85 2.43 -1.78
N LYS A 77 -7.76 1.45 -1.77
CA LYS A 77 -8.97 1.49 -2.61
C LYS A 77 -9.82 2.72 -2.29
N GLN A 78 -10.05 2.98 -1.01
CA GLN A 78 -10.88 4.10 -0.61
C GLN A 78 -10.25 5.44 -0.99
N ILE A 79 -8.94 5.58 -0.81
CA ILE A 79 -8.23 6.78 -1.21
C ILE A 79 -8.37 7.01 -2.71
N CYS A 80 -8.25 5.96 -3.52
CA CYS A 80 -8.45 6.08 -4.97
C CYS A 80 -9.85 6.59 -5.32
N MET A 81 -10.87 6.10 -4.63
CA MET A 81 -12.24 6.55 -4.85
C MET A 81 -12.42 8.03 -4.53
N LEU A 82 -11.76 8.50 -3.49
CA LEU A 82 -11.89 9.88 -3.04
C LEU A 82 -11.31 10.88 -4.03
N GLN A 83 -10.42 10.44 -4.93
CA GLN A 83 -9.81 11.34 -5.91
C GLN A 83 -10.78 11.75 -7.03
N ARG A 84 -11.82 10.96 -7.29
CA ARG A 84 -12.81 11.20 -8.33
C ARG A 84 -12.15 11.46 -9.69
N SER A 85 -11.11 10.69 -10.01
CA SER A 85 -10.34 10.85 -11.23
C SER A 85 -10.26 9.52 -11.97
N GLU A 86 -9.90 9.60 -13.26
CA GLU A 86 -9.72 8.39 -14.06
C GLU A 86 -8.58 7.53 -13.51
N LYS A 87 -7.48 8.16 -13.09
CA LYS A 87 -6.39 7.42 -12.47
C LYS A 87 -6.81 6.74 -11.18
N GLY A 88 -7.61 7.42 -10.36
CA GLY A 88 -8.16 6.83 -9.15
C GLY A 88 -8.99 5.59 -9.46
N ARG A 89 -9.82 5.65 -10.51
CA ARG A 89 -10.63 4.50 -10.93
C ARG A 89 -9.75 3.33 -11.36
N ILE A 90 -8.73 3.60 -12.18
CA ILE A 90 -7.83 2.56 -12.69
C ILE A 90 -7.10 1.87 -11.54
N PHE A 91 -6.53 2.63 -10.62
CA PHE A 91 -5.80 2.05 -9.49
C PHE A 91 -6.74 1.34 -8.52
N ARG A 92 -7.94 1.86 -8.30
CA ARG A 92 -8.94 1.18 -7.48
C ARG A 92 -9.25 -0.21 -8.04
N GLU A 93 -9.48 -0.30 -9.35
CA GLU A 93 -9.77 -1.59 -9.99
C GLU A 93 -8.58 -2.53 -9.91
N TYR A 94 -7.37 -2.00 -10.05
CA TYR A 94 -6.16 -2.79 -9.87
C TYR A 94 -6.10 -3.39 -8.47
N PHE A 95 -6.34 -2.58 -7.44
CA PHE A 95 -6.31 -3.07 -6.06
C PHE A 95 -7.42 -4.08 -5.79
N ILE A 96 -8.57 -3.93 -6.40
CA ILE A 96 -9.65 -4.92 -6.29
C ILE A 96 -9.18 -6.27 -6.84
N GLN A 97 -8.49 -6.27 -7.98
CA GLN A 97 -7.96 -7.50 -8.56
C GLN A 97 -6.87 -8.12 -7.68
N VAL A 98 -5.99 -7.29 -7.12
CA VAL A 98 -4.97 -7.76 -6.19
C VAL A 98 -5.63 -8.44 -4.99
N GLU A 99 -6.70 -7.85 -4.44
CA GLU A 99 -7.42 -8.40 -3.32
C GLU A 99 -8.06 -9.75 -3.66
N LYS A 100 -8.67 -9.85 -4.84
CA LYS A 100 -9.26 -11.12 -5.29
C LYS A 100 -8.21 -12.21 -5.43
N ASP A 101 -7.06 -11.89 -5.99
CA ASP A 101 -5.97 -12.84 -6.11
C ASP A 101 -5.47 -13.27 -4.73
N TRP A 102 -5.28 -12.31 -3.82
CA TRP A 102 -4.84 -12.59 -2.46
C TRP A 102 -5.79 -13.56 -1.76
N ASN A 103 -7.09 -13.43 -2.00
CA ASN A 103 -8.13 -14.24 -1.37
C ASN A 103 -8.50 -15.47 -2.18
N SER A 104 -7.80 -15.76 -3.27
CA SER A 104 -8.08 -16.98 -4.03
C SER A 104 -7.73 -18.22 -3.20
N PRO A 105 -8.45 -19.35 -3.40
CA PRO A 105 -8.16 -20.57 -2.62
C PRO A 105 -6.71 -21.02 -2.73
N GLU A 106 -6.11 -20.91 -3.90
CA GLU A 106 -4.71 -21.30 -4.12
C GLU A 106 -3.76 -20.47 -3.28
N LYS A 107 -3.97 -19.15 -3.24
CA LYS A 107 -3.11 -18.25 -2.48
C LYS A 107 -3.31 -18.41 -0.98
N VAL A 108 -4.55 -18.60 -0.55
CA VAL A 108 -4.86 -18.84 0.86
C VAL A 108 -4.19 -20.13 1.33
N MET A 109 -4.29 -21.19 0.54
CA MET A 109 -3.67 -22.47 0.86
C MET A 109 -2.15 -22.36 0.90
N ALA A 110 -1.55 -21.65 -0.06
CA ALA A 110 -0.10 -21.46 -0.10
C ALA A 110 0.41 -20.74 1.15
N ARG A 111 -0.31 -19.72 1.61
CA ARG A 111 0.06 -19.02 2.84
C ARG A 111 -0.06 -19.91 4.06
N ALA A 112 -1.13 -20.69 4.14
CA ALA A 112 -1.34 -21.61 5.26
C ALA A 112 -0.21 -22.64 5.35
N LEU A 113 0.19 -23.21 4.20
CA LEU A 113 1.30 -24.15 4.15
C LEU A 113 2.62 -23.51 4.55
N SER A 114 2.87 -22.29 4.09
CA SER A 114 4.09 -21.55 4.42
C SER A 114 4.18 -21.31 5.93
N ILE A 115 3.09 -20.89 6.55
CA ILE A 115 3.05 -20.64 7.99
C ILE A 115 3.26 -21.94 8.76
N ALA A 116 2.59 -23.02 8.35
CA ALA A 116 2.72 -24.33 9.01
C ALA A 116 4.16 -24.85 8.91
N ASN A 117 4.78 -24.75 7.74
CA ASN A 117 6.16 -25.20 7.53
C ASN A 117 7.14 -24.41 8.39
N HIS A 118 6.95 -23.11 8.48
CA HIS A 118 7.80 -22.25 9.31
C HIS A 118 7.68 -22.65 10.79
N THR A 119 6.47 -22.91 11.26
CA THR A 119 6.23 -23.35 12.64
C THR A 119 6.93 -24.67 12.93
N ILE A 120 6.85 -25.63 12.00
CA ILE A 120 7.52 -26.92 12.16
C ILE A 120 9.03 -26.74 12.23
N ASP A 121 9.60 -25.89 11.37
CA ASP A 121 11.05 -25.66 11.32
C ASP A 121 11.59 -25.00 12.59
N THR A 122 10.74 -24.29 13.34
CA THR A 122 11.15 -23.63 14.57
C THR A 122 10.91 -24.47 15.82
N LEU A 123 10.29 -25.63 15.68
CA LEU A 123 10.13 -26.57 16.79
C LEU A 123 11.40 -27.38 17.00
#